data_9725fab9196794a170e25be786675792
#
_entry.id   9725fab9196794a170e25be786675792
#
_cell.length_a   1.000
_cell.length_b   1.000
_cell.length_c   1.000
_cell.angle_alpha   90.00
_cell.angle_beta   90.00
_cell.angle_gamma   90.00
#
_symmetry.space_group_name_H-M   'P 1'
#
loop_
_entity.id
_entity.type
_entity.pdbx_description
1 polymer ?
#
loop_
_entity_poly.entity_id
_entity_poly.type
_entity_poly.pdbx_seq_one_letter_code
_entity_poly.pdbx_strand_id
1 'polypeptide(L)'
;MYERILVPVEHSEFDDVILQHVRKLARTCNDASIVLIHVADGWAARNINQLDLRESEEMKSDREYIEAIADELEKDGYKAEAILAGGDPAKEIAACAEREKCDLIAMATHGHKGLSDVIRGSVASELRHISMLPVLMVRGAPHPGSSRPTA
;
A
#
# COMPACT_ATOMS: atom_id res chain seq x y z
N MET A 1 21.38 -2.80 -1.69
CA MET A 1 20.65 -2.14 -0.62
C MET A 1 19.54 -1.29 -1.23
N TYR A 2 18.34 -1.34 -0.68
CA TYR A 2 17.20 -0.62 -1.25
C TYR A 2 17.20 0.83 -0.83
N GLU A 3 16.84 1.72 -1.75
CA GLU A 3 16.80 3.16 -1.49
C GLU A 3 15.38 3.71 -1.37
N ARG A 4 14.42 3.15 -2.12
CA ARG A 4 13.02 3.59 -2.08
C ARG A 4 12.12 2.36 -2.14
N ILE A 5 11.32 2.20 -1.13
CA ILE A 5 10.43 1.04 -0.98
C ILE A 5 8.99 1.46 -1.20
N LEU A 6 8.33 0.87 -2.19
CA LEU A 6 6.90 1.10 -2.43
C LEU A 6 6.07 0.13 -1.59
N VAL A 7 5.12 0.67 -0.84
CA VAL A 7 4.30 -0.10 0.09
C VAL A 7 2.83 0.10 -0.22
N PRO A 8 2.21 -0.84 -0.95
CA PRO A 8 0.75 -0.82 -1.10
C PRO A 8 0.06 -1.07 0.23
N VAL A 9 -0.91 -0.24 0.56
CA VAL A 9 -1.75 -0.39 1.75
C VAL A 9 -3.22 -0.47 1.35
N GLU A 10 -4.02 -1.16 2.14
CA GLU A 10 -5.40 -1.49 1.82
C GLU A 10 -6.45 -0.68 2.58
N HIS A 11 -6.04 0.09 3.56
CA HIS A 11 -6.91 0.71 4.54
C HIS A 11 -7.59 -0.38 5.40
N SER A 12 -6.76 -1.29 5.91
CA SER A 12 -7.21 -2.41 6.74
C SER A 12 -6.22 -2.69 7.87
N GLU A 13 -6.63 -3.57 8.77
CA GLU A 13 -5.78 -3.99 9.90
C GLU A 13 -4.51 -4.69 9.47
N PHE A 14 -4.46 -5.25 8.26
CA PHE A 14 -3.26 -5.92 7.74
C PHE A 14 -2.13 -4.94 7.40
N ASP A 15 -2.45 -3.66 7.28
CA ASP A 15 -1.44 -2.65 7.00
C ASP A 15 -0.39 -2.55 8.10
N ASP A 16 -0.77 -2.79 9.36
CA ASP A 16 0.20 -2.78 10.47
C ASP A 16 1.27 -3.85 10.32
N VAL A 17 0.92 -5.00 9.76
CA VAL A 17 1.88 -6.09 9.55
C VAL A 17 3.00 -5.65 8.62
N ILE A 18 2.62 -5.11 7.46
CA ILE A 18 3.63 -4.67 6.48
C ILE A 18 4.39 -3.44 6.97
N LEU A 19 3.72 -2.51 7.64
CA LEU A 19 4.37 -1.30 8.14
C LEU A 19 5.43 -1.59 9.19
N GLN A 20 5.18 -2.51 10.11
CA GLN A 20 6.17 -2.94 11.10
C GLN A 20 7.40 -3.54 10.42
N HIS A 21 7.18 -4.37 9.41
CA HIS A 21 8.27 -5.00 8.68
C HIS A 21 9.09 -3.98 7.89
N VAL A 22 8.40 -3.08 7.19
CA VAL A 22 9.04 -2.04 6.37
C VAL A 22 9.84 -1.07 7.21
N ARG A 23 9.39 -0.73 8.42
CA ARG A 23 10.17 0.11 9.35
C ARG A 23 11.55 -0.49 9.62
N LYS A 24 11.58 -1.78 9.92
CA LYS A 24 12.85 -2.48 10.17
C LYS A 24 13.72 -2.53 8.92
N LEU A 25 13.11 -2.85 7.80
CA LEU A 25 13.81 -2.94 6.53
C LEU A 25 14.41 -1.60 6.12
N ALA A 26 13.67 -0.52 6.24
CA ALA A 26 14.16 0.82 5.89
C ALA A 26 15.39 1.21 6.70
N ARG A 27 15.39 0.94 8.00
CA ARG A 27 16.56 1.22 8.83
C ARG A 27 17.77 0.37 8.44
N THR A 28 17.54 -0.90 8.15
CA THR A 28 18.59 -1.81 7.68
C THR A 28 19.17 -1.37 6.35
N CYS A 29 18.34 -0.72 5.51
CA CYS A 29 18.76 -0.21 4.21
C CYS A 29 19.19 1.27 4.26
N ASN A 30 19.86 1.67 5.32
CA ASN A 30 20.43 3.00 5.46
C ASN A 30 19.38 4.11 5.32
N ASP A 31 18.29 3.96 6.05
CA ASP A 31 17.17 4.90 6.09
C ASP A 31 16.50 5.11 4.70
N ALA A 32 16.20 4.01 4.03
CA ALA A 32 15.48 4.03 2.77
C ALA A 32 14.16 4.81 2.89
N SER A 33 13.76 5.48 1.82
CA SER A 33 12.49 6.18 1.75
C SER A 33 11.33 5.20 1.60
N ILE A 34 10.21 5.50 2.24
CA ILE A 34 8.99 4.70 2.18
C ILE A 34 7.96 5.46 1.36
N VAL A 35 7.46 4.86 0.30
CA VAL A 35 6.40 5.44 -0.53
C VAL A 35 5.15 4.59 -0.35
N LEU A 36 4.13 5.17 0.27
CA LEU A 36 2.86 4.49 0.50
C LEU A 36 1.94 4.71 -0.70
N ILE A 37 1.27 3.67 -1.15
CA ILE A 37 0.25 3.79 -2.20
C ILE A 37 -1.02 3.05 -1.79
N HIS A 38 -2.15 3.71 -1.97
CA HIS A 38 -3.46 3.07 -1.91
C HIS A 38 -4.12 3.24 -3.26
N VAL A 39 -4.59 2.14 -3.84
CA VAL A 39 -5.26 2.16 -5.14
C VAL A 39 -6.76 2.03 -4.90
N ALA A 40 -7.50 3.10 -5.18
CA ALA A 40 -8.95 3.09 -5.09
C ALA A 40 -9.54 2.19 -6.17
N ASP A 41 -10.74 1.66 -5.90
CA ASP A 41 -11.44 0.78 -6.83
C ASP A 41 -11.50 1.40 -8.22
N GLY A 42 -11.07 0.63 -9.23
CA GLY A 42 -11.05 1.09 -10.61
C GLY A 42 -12.42 1.47 -11.15
N TRP A 43 -13.48 0.82 -10.67
CA TRP A 43 -14.82 1.21 -11.05
C TRP A 43 -15.16 2.60 -10.52
N ALA A 44 -14.90 2.84 -9.26
CA ALA A 44 -15.12 4.14 -8.65
C ALA A 44 -14.33 5.23 -9.36
N ALA A 45 -13.05 4.97 -9.63
CA ALA A 45 -12.19 5.94 -10.32
C ALA A 45 -12.70 6.26 -11.73
N ARG A 46 -13.17 5.27 -12.47
CA ARG A 46 -13.69 5.49 -13.83
C ARG A 46 -15.00 6.28 -13.86
N ASN A 47 -15.76 6.20 -12.80
CA ASN A 47 -17.09 6.82 -12.72
C ASN A 47 -17.11 8.05 -11.83
N ILE A 48 -15.95 8.62 -11.55
CA ILE A 48 -15.80 9.72 -10.59
C ILE A 48 -16.71 10.93 -10.93
N ASN A 49 -16.90 11.20 -12.20
CA ASN A 49 -17.77 12.32 -12.64
C ASN A 49 -19.26 12.03 -12.49
N GLN A 50 -19.61 10.76 -12.24
CA GLN A 50 -20.99 10.31 -12.05
C GLN A 50 -21.26 9.89 -10.60
N LEU A 51 -20.21 9.95 -9.76
CA LEU A 51 -20.31 9.53 -8.38
C LEU A 51 -21.03 10.56 -7.54
N ASP A 52 -21.75 10.09 -6.56
CA ASP A 52 -22.36 10.95 -5.56
C ASP A 52 -21.30 11.39 -4.52
N LEU A 53 -21.73 12.25 -3.59
CA LEU A 53 -20.86 12.75 -2.53
C LEU A 53 -20.28 11.64 -1.65
N ARG A 54 -21.00 10.53 -1.51
CA ARG A 54 -20.59 9.41 -0.66
C ARG A 54 -19.29 8.78 -1.13
N GLU A 55 -19.14 8.58 -2.46
CA GLU A 55 -17.93 7.97 -3.00
C GLU A 55 -16.76 8.93 -3.00
N SER A 56 -17.04 10.23 -3.17
CA SER A 56 -16.01 11.26 -2.97
C SER A 56 -15.51 11.29 -1.52
N GLU A 57 -16.40 11.01 -0.57
CA GLU A 57 -16.04 10.91 0.85
C GLU A 57 -15.16 9.68 1.12
N GLU A 58 -15.41 8.56 0.44
CA GLU A 58 -14.56 7.37 0.57
C GLU A 58 -13.13 7.66 0.09
N MET A 59 -13.00 8.31 -1.05
CA MET A 59 -11.68 8.68 -1.57
C MET A 59 -10.97 9.66 -0.63
N LYS A 60 -11.70 10.59 -0.05
CA LYS A 60 -11.15 11.51 0.94
C LYS A 60 -10.69 10.77 2.18
N SER A 61 -11.48 9.81 2.66
CA SER A 61 -11.12 8.98 3.80
C SER A 61 -9.85 8.17 3.55
N ASP A 62 -9.72 7.60 2.36
CA ASP A 62 -8.52 6.86 1.98
C ASP A 62 -7.29 7.76 1.94
N ARG A 63 -7.45 8.97 1.41
CA ARG A 63 -6.35 9.94 1.37
C ARG A 63 -5.91 10.33 2.79
N GLU A 64 -6.87 10.65 3.64
CA GLU A 64 -6.58 11.01 5.03
C GLU A 64 -5.88 9.87 5.76
N TYR A 65 -6.28 8.64 5.47
CA TYR A 65 -5.68 7.45 6.07
C TYR A 65 -4.20 7.30 5.69
N ILE A 66 -3.88 7.35 4.39
CA ILE A 66 -2.47 7.17 3.96
C ILE A 66 -1.60 8.36 4.36
N GLU A 67 -2.14 9.57 4.35
CA GLU A 67 -1.40 10.75 4.80
C GLU A 67 -1.11 10.68 6.29
N ALA A 68 -2.04 10.18 7.10
CA ALA A 68 -1.82 9.97 8.53
C ALA A 68 -0.70 8.95 8.79
N ILE A 69 -0.63 7.89 8.01
CA ILE A 69 0.46 6.91 8.11
C ILE A 69 1.81 7.55 7.77
N ALA A 70 1.85 8.33 6.69
CA ALA A 70 3.08 9.02 6.29
C ALA A 70 3.54 9.98 7.39
N ASP A 71 2.63 10.74 7.97
CA ASP A 71 2.93 11.66 9.06
C ASP A 71 3.48 10.92 10.28
N GLU A 72 2.87 9.79 10.62
CA GLU A 72 3.32 8.94 11.74
C GLU A 72 4.74 8.43 11.50
N LEU A 73 5.01 7.97 10.28
CA LEU A 73 6.36 7.50 9.92
C LEU A 73 7.38 8.63 9.99
N GLU A 74 7.02 9.82 9.51
CA GLU A 74 7.92 10.99 9.58
C GLU A 74 8.22 11.39 11.01
N LYS A 75 7.23 11.36 11.90
CA LYS A 75 7.42 11.61 13.32
C LYS A 75 8.39 10.62 13.96
N ASP A 76 8.39 9.39 13.46
CA ASP A 76 9.29 8.34 13.95
C ASP A 76 10.68 8.38 13.27
N GLY A 77 10.94 9.37 12.44
CA GLY A 77 12.24 9.59 11.82
C GLY A 77 12.43 8.95 10.46
N TYR A 78 11.38 8.41 9.84
CA TYR A 78 11.45 7.85 8.49
C TYR A 78 11.16 8.92 7.44
N LYS A 79 11.68 8.71 6.23
CA LYS A 79 11.28 9.50 5.07
C LYS A 79 10.06 8.81 4.45
N ALA A 80 8.94 9.47 4.40
CA ALA A 80 7.69 8.86 3.93
C ALA A 80 6.86 9.82 3.09
N GLU A 81 6.22 9.29 2.06
CA GLU A 81 5.24 10.01 1.24
C GLU A 81 4.04 9.11 0.99
N ALA A 82 2.90 9.73 0.70
CA ALA A 82 1.65 9.03 0.47
C ALA A 82 1.08 9.38 -0.89
N ILE A 83 0.65 8.36 -1.64
CA ILE A 83 0.08 8.50 -2.97
C ILE A 83 -1.26 7.79 -3.02
N LEU A 84 -2.29 8.50 -3.46
CA LEU A 84 -3.59 7.90 -3.75
C LEU A 84 -3.73 7.77 -5.27
N ALA A 85 -3.98 6.55 -5.75
CA ALA A 85 -4.18 6.26 -7.16
C ALA A 85 -5.54 5.63 -7.37
N GLY A 86 -6.01 5.63 -8.61
CA GLY A 86 -7.25 4.95 -8.97
C GLY A 86 -7.04 4.14 -10.23
N GLY A 87 -7.67 2.97 -10.29
CA GLY A 87 -7.58 2.10 -11.45
C GLY A 87 -7.34 0.65 -11.09
N ASP A 88 -6.66 -0.06 -11.99
CA ASP A 88 -6.30 -1.45 -11.77
C ASP A 88 -5.12 -1.54 -10.78
N PRO A 89 -5.27 -2.24 -9.64
CA PRO A 89 -4.25 -2.23 -8.60
C PRO A 89 -2.85 -2.59 -9.07
N ALA A 90 -2.68 -3.70 -9.77
CA ALA A 90 -1.36 -4.14 -10.21
C ALA A 90 -0.72 -3.15 -11.15
N LYS A 91 -1.47 -2.62 -12.11
CA LYS A 91 -0.98 -1.65 -13.08
C LYS A 91 -0.61 -0.34 -12.43
N GLU A 92 -1.42 0.15 -11.50
CA GLU A 92 -1.15 1.40 -10.80
C GLU A 92 0.04 1.29 -9.86
N ILE A 93 0.19 0.14 -9.18
CA ILE A 93 1.35 -0.11 -8.33
C ILE A 93 2.63 -0.13 -9.18
N ALA A 94 2.63 -0.85 -10.29
CA ALA A 94 3.79 -0.93 -11.17
C ALA A 94 4.15 0.44 -11.76
N ALA A 95 3.16 1.19 -12.21
CA ALA A 95 3.37 2.53 -12.76
C ALA A 95 3.91 3.50 -11.70
N CYS A 96 3.41 3.42 -10.48
CA CYS A 96 3.89 4.23 -9.36
C CYS A 96 5.35 3.89 -9.01
N ALA A 97 5.67 2.60 -8.96
CA ALA A 97 7.03 2.16 -8.68
C ALA A 97 8.03 2.73 -9.69
N GLU A 98 7.66 2.74 -10.97
CA GLU A 98 8.50 3.28 -12.02
C GLU A 98 8.61 4.81 -11.94
N ARG A 99 7.48 5.49 -11.82
CA ARG A 99 7.42 6.95 -11.73
C ARG A 99 8.20 7.50 -10.52
N GLU A 100 8.06 6.83 -9.38
CA GLU A 100 8.70 7.23 -8.13
C GLU A 100 10.10 6.65 -7.96
N LYS A 101 10.58 5.91 -8.94
CA LYS A 101 11.91 5.28 -8.94
C LYS A 101 12.16 4.40 -7.71
N CYS A 102 11.14 3.63 -7.35
CA CYS A 102 11.27 2.64 -6.29
C CYS A 102 12.07 1.43 -6.77
N ASP A 103 12.78 0.79 -5.87
CA ASP A 103 13.61 -0.38 -6.19
C ASP A 103 13.17 -1.65 -5.46
N LEU A 104 12.10 -1.55 -4.68
CA LEU A 104 11.47 -2.70 -4.03
C LEU A 104 9.98 -2.41 -3.84
N ILE A 105 9.15 -3.43 -4.05
CA ILE A 105 7.74 -3.38 -3.68
C ILE A 105 7.56 -4.31 -2.48
N ALA A 106 7.03 -3.81 -1.37
CA ALA A 106 6.77 -4.60 -0.18
C ALA A 106 5.29 -4.58 0.15
N MET A 107 4.66 -5.76 0.21
CA MET A 107 3.22 -5.86 0.41
C MET A 107 2.86 -6.96 1.40
N ALA A 108 1.73 -6.79 2.07
CA ALA A 108 1.21 -7.80 2.98
C ALA A 108 0.40 -8.83 2.21
N THR A 109 0.44 -10.07 2.67
CA THR A 109 -0.50 -11.09 2.23
C THR A 109 -1.28 -11.57 3.43
N HIS A 110 -2.55 -11.84 3.21
CA HIS A 110 -3.42 -12.33 4.27
C HIS A 110 -3.24 -13.82 4.46
N GLY A 111 -3.14 -14.55 5.22
CA GLY A 111 -2.94 -15.99 5.34
C GLY A 111 -4.00 -16.79 4.59
N HIS A 112 -4.95 -17.39 5.28
CA HIS A 112 -5.91 -18.31 4.70
C HIS A 112 -7.35 -17.80 4.66
N LYS A 113 -7.58 -16.50 4.87
CA LYS A 113 -8.94 -16.04 5.14
C LYS A 113 -9.46 -15.08 4.08
N GLY A 114 -10.49 -15.53 3.37
CA GLY A 114 -11.43 -14.68 2.68
C GLY A 114 -11.07 -14.22 1.28
N LEU A 115 -11.99 -13.46 0.71
CA LEU A 115 -11.91 -12.97 -0.65
C LEU A 115 -10.74 -12.01 -0.86
N SER A 116 -10.37 -11.27 0.17
CA SER A 116 -9.24 -10.33 0.11
C SER A 116 -7.93 -11.03 -0.20
N ASP A 117 -7.76 -12.24 0.33
CA ASP A 117 -6.56 -13.03 0.09
C ASP A 117 -6.44 -13.45 -1.39
N VAL A 118 -7.54 -13.81 -2.00
CA VAL A 118 -7.58 -14.17 -3.44
C VAL A 118 -7.25 -12.94 -4.29
N ILE A 119 -7.83 -11.80 -3.97
CA ILE A 119 -7.58 -10.55 -4.69
C ILE A 119 -6.11 -10.15 -4.57
N ARG A 120 -5.54 -10.23 -3.37
CA ARG A 120 -4.13 -9.92 -3.13
C ARG A 120 -3.20 -10.85 -3.85
N GLY A 121 -3.51 -12.15 -3.86
CA GLY A 121 -2.75 -13.13 -4.60
C GLY A 121 -2.74 -12.82 -6.09
N SER A 122 -3.89 -12.38 -6.62
CA SER A 122 -4.01 -11.97 -8.01
C SER A 122 -3.15 -10.75 -8.33
N VAL A 123 -3.16 -9.72 -7.48
CA VAL A 123 -2.33 -8.52 -7.65
C VAL A 123 -0.84 -8.88 -7.64
N ALA A 124 -0.40 -9.67 -6.67
CA ALA A 124 0.99 -10.10 -6.58
C ALA A 124 1.42 -10.91 -7.81
N SER A 125 0.57 -11.81 -8.27
CA SER A 125 0.84 -12.61 -9.46
C SER A 125 0.98 -11.73 -10.70
N GLU A 126 0.10 -10.76 -10.88
CA GLU A 126 0.15 -9.85 -12.02
C GLU A 126 1.40 -8.96 -11.96
N LEU A 127 1.74 -8.46 -10.78
CA LEU A 127 2.96 -7.65 -10.61
C LEU A 127 4.21 -8.39 -11.05
N ARG A 128 4.29 -9.69 -10.80
CA ARG A 128 5.44 -10.49 -11.22
C ARG A 128 5.60 -10.53 -12.74
N HIS A 129 4.53 -10.32 -13.48
CA HIS A 129 4.57 -10.33 -14.95
C HIS A 129 4.84 -8.96 -15.55
N ILE A 130 4.42 -7.88 -14.87
CA ILE A 130 4.49 -6.54 -15.44
C ILE A 130 5.58 -5.66 -14.84
N SER A 131 6.21 -6.08 -13.75
CA SER A 131 7.28 -5.32 -13.11
C SER A 131 8.54 -6.16 -12.98
N MET A 132 9.69 -5.53 -13.21
CA MET A 132 11.00 -6.17 -13.02
C MET A 132 11.52 -6.02 -11.58
N LEU A 133 10.81 -5.29 -10.74
CA LEU A 133 11.26 -5.07 -9.37
C LEU A 133 11.06 -6.29 -8.48
N PRO A 134 11.93 -6.49 -7.49
CA PRO A 134 11.67 -7.47 -6.45
C PRO A 134 10.38 -7.14 -5.71
N VAL A 135 9.62 -8.16 -5.35
CA VAL A 135 8.42 -8.03 -4.56
C VAL A 135 8.59 -8.82 -3.27
N LEU A 136 8.60 -8.12 -2.16
CA LEU A 136 8.65 -8.74 -0.84
C LEU A 136 7.22 -8.92 -0.34
N MET A 137 6.86 -10.15 -0.01
CA MET A 137 5.53 -10.46 0.51
C MET A 137 5.63 -10.87 1.97
N VAL A 138 4.99 -10.09 2.84
CA VAL A 138 4.99 -10.36 4.28
C VAL A 138 3.63 -10.98 4.64
N ARG A 139 3.67 -12.20 5.14
CA ARG A 139 2.48 -12.95 5.52
C ARG A 139 2.29 -12.88 7.03
N GLY A 140 1.04 -12.73 7.44
CA GLY A 140 0.73 -12.75 8.85
C GLY A 140 -0.67 -12.29 9.16
N ALA A 141 -1.08 -12.49 10.40
CA ALA A 141 -2.33 -11.99 10.92
C ALA A 141 -2.06 -10.71 11.74
N PRO A 142 -3.04 -9.80 11.83
CA PRO A 142 -2.89 -8.63 12.70
C PRO A 142 -2.69 -9.04 14.14
N HIS A 143 -1.88 -8.29 14.88
CA HIS A 143 -1.74 -8.53 16.31
C HIS A 143 -3.02 -8.19 17.04
N PRO A 144 -3.35 -8.92 18.11
CA PRO A 144 -4.41 -8.50 19.02
C PRO A 144 -4.12 -7.08 19.51
N GLY A 145 -5.08 -6.19 19.36
CA GLY A 145 -4.89 -4.79 19.77
C GLY A 145 -4.45 -3.85 18.64
N SER A 146 -4.37 -4.31 17.41
CA SER A 146 -4.17 -3.40 16.27
C SER A 146 -5.29 -2.36 16.26
N SER A 147 -4.90 -1.11 16.19
CA SER A 147 -5.84 0.01 16.29
C SER A 147 -6.25 0.59 14.92
N ARG A 148 -5.72 0.05 13.84
CA ARG A 148 -6.07 0.58 12.52
C ARG A 148 -7.46 0.12 12.11
N PRO A 149 -8.32 1.05 11.69
CA PRO A 149 -9.67 0.69 11.28
C PRO A 149 -9.66 -0.11 9.98
N THR A 150 -10.63 -0.99 9.85
CA THR A 150 -10.89 -1.65 8.56
C THR A 150 -11.68 -0.71 7.66
N ALA A 151 -11.38 -0.77 6.38
CA ALA A 151 -12.08 0.03 5.40
C ALA A 151 -13.52 -0.43 5.19
#